data_a4095083e630fd2b7c20c798abb2c4da
#
_entry.id   a4095083e630fd2b7c20c798abb2c4da
#
_cell.length_a   1.000
_cell.length_b   1.000
_cell.length_c   1.000
_cell.angle_alpha   90.00
_cell.angle_beta   90.00
_cell.angle_gamma   90.00
#
_symmetry.space_group_name_H-M   'P 1'
#
loop_
_entity.id
_entity.type
_entity.pdbx_description
1 polymer ?
#
loop_
_entity_poly.entity_id
_entity_poly.type
_entity_poly.pdbx_seq_one_letter_code
_entity_poly.pdbx_strand_id
1 'polypeptide(L)'
;EKYTDPEGLKWTRQFSIYDETDSQTLVKEIISQDMNLDPKRYDPKKIKRLISNAKNQCLTSNDLLEKADNNFDKTVAEAYKRYRISLSKNNSLDFDDLLLLPVFLLRQNDIVRDYWHKRFKHILVDEYQDTNRTQYELIKLITAGNTEPKKFFSWEDRSIFVVGDADQSIYSFRAADFRILIGFQEDFKTSINEDTKSSLIKLEENYRSSSNILDAANSLIENNSERI
;
A
#
# COMPACT_ATOMS: atom_id res chain seq x y z
N GLU A 1 -21.83 13.90 1.80
CA GLU A 1 -21.03 14.22 0.60
C GLU A 1 -20.61 12.91 -0.06
N LYS A 2 -20.48 12.96 -1.39
CA LYS A 2 -20.10 11.81 -2.22
C LYS A 2 -18.65 11.97 -2.65
N TYR A 3 -17.87 10.90 -2.57
CA TYR A 3 -16.56 10.84 -3.17
C TYR A 3 -16.66 10.17 -4.55
N THR A 4 -15.95 10.71 -5.53
CA THR A 4 -15.81 10.11 -6.86
C THR A 4 -14.33 9.85 -7.11
N ASP A 5 -13.99 8.61 -7.43
CA ASP A 5 -12.62 8.18 -7.68
C ASP A 5 -12.14 8.49 -9.12
N PRO A 6 -10.86 8.21 -9.46
CA PRO A 6 -10.32 8.45 -10.80
C PRO A 6 -11.03 7.70 -11.93
N GLU A 7 -11.70 6.58 -11.64
CA GLU A 7 -12.46 5.80 -12.62
C GLU A 7 -13.96 6.20 -12.68
N GLY A 8 -14.36 7.25 -11.94
CA GLY A 8 -15.73 7.79 -11.94
C GLY A 8 -16.69 7.05 -11.01
N LEU A 9 -16.22 6.12 -10.21
CA LEU A 9 -17.02 5.37 -9.24
C LEU A 9 -17.28 6.22 -7.98
N LYS A 10 -18.43 6.00 -7.32
CA LYS A 10 -18.90 6.89 -6.25
C LYS A 10 -19.21 6.15 -4.98
N TRP A 11 -18.79 6.74 -3.86
CA TRP A 11 -19.11 6.28 -2.51
C TRP A 11 -19.65 7.40 -1.64
N THR A 12 -20.43 7.04 -0.63
CA THR A 12 -20.92 7.94 0.40
C THR A 12 -20.28 7.62 1.74
N ARG A 13 -20.46 8.48 2.74
CA ARG A 13 -19.96 8.25 4.11
C ARG A 13 -20.58 7.04 4.81
N GLN A 14 -21.73 6.59 4.34
CA GLN A 14 -22.48 5.46 4.91
C GLN A 14 -22.14 4.15 4.16
N PHE A 15 -20.87 3.96 3.84
CA PHE A 15 -20.42 2.72 3.21
C PHE A 15 -20.38 1.56 4.20
N SER A 16 -20.61 0.36 3.72
CA SER A 16 -20.36 -0.89 4.44
C SER A 16 -18.99 -1.44 4.11
N ILE A 17 -18.47 -2.30 4.98
CA ILE A 17 -17.18 -2.97 4.76
C ILE A 17 -17.45 -4.44 4.46
N TYR A 18 -16.98 -4.90 3.30
CA TYR A 18 -16.99 -6.30 2.93
C TYR A 18 -15.76 -6.99 3.54
N ASP A 19 -16.03 -8.09 4.25
CA ASP A 19 -14.98 -8.95 4.73
C ASP A 19 -14.39 -9.84 3.60
N GLU A 20 -13.47 -10.73 3.94
CA GLU A 20 -12.86 -11.62 2.96
C GLU A 20 -13.88 -12.58 2.33
N THR A 21 -14.88 -13.04 3.10
CA THR A 21 -15.93 -13.95 2.63
C THR A 21 -16.85 -13.25 1.66
N ASP A 22 -17.31 -12.05 2.00
CA ASP A 22 -18.16 -11.22 1.13
C ASP A 22 -17.43 -10.91 -0.19
N SER A 23 -16.16 -10.51 -0.08
CA SER A 23 -15.30 -10.18 -1.22
C SER A 23 -15.09 -11.38 -2.15
N GLN A 24 -14.83 -12.57 -1.61
CA GLN A 24 -14.68 -13.80 -2.39
C GLN A 24 -15.98 -14.22 -3.06
N THR A 25 -17.10 -14.07 -2.36
CA THR A 25 -18.42 -14.38 -2.89
C THR A 25 -18.74 -13.49 -4.08
N LEU A 26 -18.51 -12.18 -3.95
CA LEU A 26 -18.72 -11.23 -5.03
C LEU A 26 -17.85 -11.53 -6.25
N VAL A 27 -16.56 -11.83 -6.05
CA VAL A 27 -15.67 -12.21 -7.18
C VAL A 27 -16.15 -13.51 -7.84
N LYS A 28 -16.61 -14.50 -7.07
CA LYS A 28 -17.16 -15.74 -7.62
C LYS A 28 -18.41 -15.49 -8.47
N GLU A 29 -19.32 -14.63 -8.04
CA GLU A 29 -20.49 -14.23 -8.81
C GLU A 29 -20.10 -13.52 -10.11
N ILE A 30 -19.15 -12.60 -10.06
CA ILE A 30 -18.65 -11.90 -11.23
C ILE A 30 -18.07 -12.88 -12.25
N ILE A 31 -17.23 -13.82 -11.83
CA ILE A 31 -16.61 -14.80 -12.74
C ILE A 31 -17.67 -15.70 -13.36
N SER A 32 -18.57 -16.28 -12.53
CA SER A 32 -19.51 -17.30 -12.99
C SER A 32 -20.74 -16.75 -13.69
N GLN A 33 -21.29 -15.63 -13.22
CA GLN A 33 -22.55 -15.07 -13.71
C GLN A 33 -22.34 -13.91 -14.67
N ASP A 34 -21.56 -12.90 -14.28
CA ASP A 34 -21.41 -11.69 -15.12
C ASP A 34 -20.47 -11.91 -16.32
N MET A 35 -19.41 -12.69 -16.13
CA MET A 35 -18.43 -12.98 -17.18
C MET A 35 -18.69 -14.34 -17.88
N ASN A 36 -19.58 -15.16 -17.34
CA ASN A 36 -19.92 -16.49 -17.84
C ASN A 36 -18.66 -17.36 -18.05
N LEU A 37 -17.72 -17.33 -17.11
CA LEU A 37 -16.47 -18.07 -17.16
C LEU A 37 -16.53 -19.29 -16.22
N ASP A 38 -15.82 -20.36 -16.60
CA ASP A 38 -15.71 -21.57 -15.77
C ASP A 38 -14.83 -21.30 -14.54
N PRO A 39 -15.36 -21.38 -13.30
CA PRO A 39 -14.60 -21.17 -12.06
C PRO A 39 -13.48 -22.20 -11.84
N LYS A 40 -13.50 -23.37 -12.52
CA LYS A 40 -12.40 -24.33 -12.46
C LYS A 40 -11.18 -23.84 -13.21
N ARG A 41 -11.39 -23.10 -14.31
CA ARG A 41 -10.33 -22.49 -15.11
C ARG A 41 -9.90 -21.14 -14.58
N TYR A 42 -10.87 -20.34 -14.08
CA TYR A 42 -10.69 -19.01 -13.54
C TYR A 42 -11.04 -19.01 -12.05
N ASP A 43 -10.13 -19.56 -11.23
CA ASP A 43 -10.32 -19.70 -9.80
C ASP A 43 -10.61 -18.35 -9.12
N PRO A 44 -11.81 -18.15 -8.54
CA PRO A 44 -12.18 -16.89 -7.91
C PRO A 44 -11.25 -16.47 -6.78
N LYS A 45 -10.70 -17.40 -6.01
CA LYS A 45 -9.75 -17.11 -4.93
C LYS A 45 -8.45 -16.57 -5.47
N LYS A 46 -7.94 -17.16 -6.55
CA LYS A 46 -6.74 -16.69 -7.23
C LYS A 46 -6.97 -15.28 -7.81
N ILE A 47 -8.12 -15.06 -8.46
CA ILE A 47 -8.47 -13.75 -9.04
C ILE A 47 -8.63 -12.68 -7.94
N LYS A 48 -9.34 -12.99 -6.82
CA LYS A 48 -9.44 -12.05 -5.68
C LYS A 48 -8.06 -11.67 -5.14
N ARG A 49 -7.15 -12.65 -5.01
CA ARG A 49 -5.77 -12.38 -4.58
C ARG A 49 -5.02 -11.46 -5.56
N LEU A 50 -5.18 -11.64 -6.86
CA LEU A 50 -4.57 -10.77 -7.87
C LEU A 50 -5.15 -9.37 -7.84
N ILE A 51 -6.46 -9.23 -7.62
CA ILE A 51 -7.12 -7.92 -7.41
C ILE A 51 -6.56 -7.24 -6.15
N SER A 52 -6.46 -7.97 -5.02
CA SER A 52 -5.86 -7.45 -3.79
C SER A 52 -4.42 -6.99 -4.01
N ASN A 53 -3.61 -7.79 -4.70
CA ASN A 53 -2.24 -7.41 -5.04
C ASN A 53 -2.19 -6.14 -5.89
N ALA A 54 -3.08 -5.98 -6.87
CA ALA A 54 -3.16 -4.77 -7.69
C ALA A 54 -3.50 -3.54 -6.82
N LYS A 55 -4.49 -3.66 -5.92
CA LYS A 55 -4.84 -2.61 -4.96
C LYS A 55 -3.66 -2.26 -4.05
N ASN A 56 -2.93 -3.24 -3.54
CA ASN A 56 -1.77 -3.05 -2.68
C ASN A 56 -0.55 -2.47 -3.42
N GLN A 57 -0.54 -2.53 -4.75
CA GLN A 57 0.42 -1.83 -5.63
C GLN A 57 -0.08 -0.46 -6.10
N CYS A 58 -1.20 0.02 -5.58
CA CYS A 58 -1.83 1.28 -5.95
C CYS A 58 -2.26 1.36 -7.43
N LEU A 59 -2.63 0.21 -8.01
CA LEU A 59 -3.06 0.10 -9.41
C LEU A 59 -4.59 0.14 -9.51
N THR A 60 -5.09 0.89 -10.49
CA THR A 60 -6.48 0.85 -10.94
C THR A 60 -6.74 -0.37 -11.84
N SER A 61 -7.99 -0.62 -12.18
CA SER A 61 -8.33 -1.68 -13.14
C SER A 61 -7.78 -1.38 -14.55
N ASN A 62 -7.71 -0.10 -14.92
CA ASN A 62 -7.14 0.33 -16.18
C ASN A 62 -5.62 0.15 -16.21
N ASP A 63 -4.91 0.52 -15.12
CA ASP A 63 -3.46 0.28 -14.99
C ASP A 63 -3.13 -1.22 -15.12
N LEU A 64 -3.97 -2.08 -14.52
CA LEU A 64 -3.80 -3.52 -14.61
C LEU A 64 -4.03 -4.04 -16.03
N LEU A 65 -5.00 -3.46 -16.75
CA LEU A 65 -5.27 -3.81 -18.15
C LEU A 65 -4.11 -3.39 -19.07
N GLU A 66 -3.55 -2.21 -18.87
CA GLU A 66 -2.39 -1.72 -19.64
C GLU A 66 -1.14 -2.60 -19.47
N LYS A 67 -0.99 -3.21 -18.29
CA LYS A 67 0.11 -4.14 -17.96
C LYS A 67 -0.17 -5.59 -18.34
N ALA A 68 -1.33 -5.88 -18.92
CA ALA A 68 -1.75 -7.26 -19.19
C ALA A 68 -1.05 -7.83 -20.43
N ASP A 69 -0.21 -8.83 -20.24
CA ASP A 69 0.58 -9.47 -21.31
C ASP A 69 -0.18 -10.59 -22.03
N ASN A 70 -1.21 -11.16 -21.40
CA ASN A 70 -1.94 -12.31 -21.93
C ASN A 70 -3.45 -12.24 -21.63
N ASN A 71 -4.21 -13.18 -22.20
CA ASN A 71 -5.66 -13.21 -22.03
C ASN A 71 -6.12 -13.45 -20.59
N PHE A 72 -5.35 -14.17 -19.78
CA PHE A 72 -5.70 -14.35 -18.36
C PHE A 72 -5.58 -13.03 -17.60
N ASP A 73 -4.50 -12.28 -17.80
CA ASP A 73 -4.29 -10.98 -17.16
C ASP A 73 -5.37 -9.97 -17.56
N LYS A 74 -5.77 -9.96 -18.85
CA LYS A 74 -6.91 -9.16 -19.32
C LYS A 74 -8.22 -9.54 -18.61
N THR A 75 -8.43 -10.85 -18.40
CA THR A 75 -9.60 -11.35 -17.66
C THR A 75 -9.57 -10.89 -16.21
N VAL A 76 -8.41 -10.90 -15.56
CA VAL A 76 -8.25 -10.41 -14.18
C VAL A 76 -8.53 -8.90 -14.11
N ALA A 77 -8.04 -8.11 -15.06
CA ALA A 77 -8.29 -6.67 -15.11
C ALA A 77 -9.81 -6.36 -15.32
N GLU A 78 -10.48 -7.10 -16.20
CA GLU A 78 -11.94 -6.98 -16.38
C GLU A 78 -12.72 -7.40 -15.13
N ALA A 79 -12.32 -8.49 -14.47
CA ALA A 79 -12.92 -8.91 -13.20
C ALA A 79 -12.72 -7.84 -12.11
N TYR A 80 -11.54 -7.24 -12.05
CA TYR A 80 -11.25 -6.15 -11.11
C TYR A 80 -12.15 -4.92 -11.38
N LYS A 81 -12.31 -4.53 -12.64
CA LYS A 81 -13.21 -3.44 -13.02
C LYS A 81 -14.66 -3.70 -12.57
N ARG A 82 -15.19 -4.89 -12.85
CA ARG A 82 -16.55 -5.28 -12.44
C ARG A 82 -16.70 -5.36 -10.92
N TYR A 83 -15.69 -5.86 -10.23
CA TYR A 83 -15.64 -5.91 -8.78
C TYR A 83 -15.76 -4.50 -8.17
N ARG A 84 -14.99 -3.53 -8.65
CA ARG A 84 -15.09 -2.13 -8.20
C ARG A 84 -16.44 -1.51 -8.50
N ILE A 85 -17.00 -1.76 -9.69
CA ILE A 85 -18.34 -1.27 -10.06
C ILE A 85 -19.39 -1.83 -9.09
N SER A 86 -19.32 -3.12 -8.76
CA SER A 86 -20.26 -3.77 -7.85
C SER A 86 -20.12 -3.25 -6.41
N LEU A 87 -18.90 -3.06 -5.91
CA LEU A 87 -18.66 -2.41 -4.61
C LEU A 87 -19.26 -0.99 -4.59
N SER A 88 -19.02 -0.19 -5.62
CA SER A 88 -19.56 1.17 -5.70
C SER A 88 -21.09 1.19 -5.74
N LYS A 89 -21.73 0.29 -6.52
CA LYS A 89 -23.20 0.16 -6.56
C LYS A 89 -23.78 -0.19 -5.19
N ASN A 90 -23.11 -1.05 -4.44
CA ASN A 90 -23.54 -1.46 -3.10
C ASN A 90 -23.11 -0.46 -2.01
N ASN A 91 -22.45 0.63 -2.39
CA ASN A 91 -21.82 1.57 -1.47
C ASN A 91 -20.94 0.86 -0.42
N SER A 92 -20.10 -0.07 -0.86
CA SER A 92 -19.27 -0.94 -0.03
C SER A 92 -17.80 -0.81 -0.38
N LEU A 93 -16.93 -1.06 0.59
CA LEU A 93 -15.48 -1.11 0.47
C LEU A 93 -14.99 -2.46 0.97
N ASP A 94 -13.94 -3.00 0.38
CA ASP A 94 -13.17 -4.05 1.05
C ASP A 94 -12.01 -3.46 1.86
N PHE A 95 -11.27 -4.30 2.58
CA PHE A 95 -10.15 -3.82 3.41
C PHE A 95 -9.04 -3.12 2.62
N ASP A 96 -8.78 -3.55 1.38
CA ASP A 96 -7.77 -2.91 0.53
C ASP A 96 -8.23 -1.50 0.11
N ASP A 97 -9.53 -1.30 -0.11
CA ASP A 97 -10.10 0.01 -0.47
C ASP A 97 -9.98 1.03 0.67
N LEU A 98 -9.93 0.60 1.93
CA LEU A 98 -9.73 1.49 3.08
C LEU A 98 -8.37 2.20 3.03
N LEU A 99 -7.43 1.69 2.26
CA LEU A 99 -6.13 2.32 1.98
C LEU A 99 -6.11 2.98 0.60
N LEU A 100 -6.59 2.29 -0.44
CA LEU A 100 -6.49 2.74 -1.82
C LEU A 100 -7.32 3.99 -2.10
N LEU A 101 -8.57 4.05 -1.62
CA LEU A 101 -9.44 5.23 -1.88
C LEU A 101 -8.96 6.49 -1.16
N PRO A 102 -8.46 6.46 0.10
CA PRO A 102 -7.78 7.60 0.68
C PRO A 102 -6.58 8.09 -0.13
N VAL A 103 -5.77 7.20 -0.72
CA VAL A 103 -4.68 7.61 -1.61
C VAL A 103 -5.22 8.40 -2.81
N PHE A 104 -6.24 7.90 -3.48
CA PHE A 104 -6.85 8.60 -4.61
C PHE A 104 -7.47 9.93 -4.19
N LEU A 105 -8.20 9.96 -3.07
CA LEU A 105 -8.80 11.18 -2.54
C LEU A 105 -7.74 12.25 -2.23
N LEU A 106 -6.65 11.88 -1.56
CA LEU A 106 -5.57 12.81 -1.21
C LEU A 106 -4.77 13.28 -2.44
N ARG A 107 -4.68 12.46 -3.48
CA ARG A 107 -4.07 12.87 -4.76
C ARG A 107 -4.93 13.90 -5.50
N GLN A 108 -6.24 13.74 -5.48
CA GLN A 108 -7.18 14.55 -6.25
C GLN A 108 -7.63 15.83 -5.54
N ASN A 109 -7.54 15.88 -4.20
CA ASN A 109 -8.17 16.95 -3.42
C ASN A 109 -7.19 17.59 -2.44
N ASP A 110 -6.67 18.74 -2.88
CA ASP A 110 -5.72 19.54 -2.10
C ASP A 110 -6.32 20.02 -0.77
N ILE A 111 -7.61 20.38 -0.73
CA ILE A 111 -8.28 20.86 0.48
C ILE A 111 -8.33 19.77 1.55
N VAL A 112 -8.66 18.54 1.14
CA VAL A 112 -8.67 17.38 2.07
C VAL A 112 -7.25 17.07 2.53
N ARG A 113 -6.27 17.12 1.63
CA ARG A 113 -4.87 16.87 1.96
C ARG A 113 -4.34 17.92 2.94
N ASP A 114 -4.61 19.21 2.70
CA ASP A 114 -4.19 20.30 3.57
C ASP A 114 -4.84 20.22 4.95
N TYR A 115 -6.11 19.77 5.03
CA TYR A 115 -6.76 19.51 6.30
C TYR A 115 -5.99 18.48 7.13
N TRP A 116 -5.58 17.37 6.51
CA TRP A 116 -4.81 16.31 7.19
C TRP A 116 -3.38 16.73 7.52
N HIS A 117 -2.72 17.52 6.66
CA HIS A 117 -1.41 18.11 6.93
C HIS A 117 -1.41 19.04 8.16
N LYS A 118 -2.47 19.82 8.34
CA LYS A 118 -2.62 20.66 9.54
C LYS A 118 -2.89 19.85 10.81
N ARG A 119 -3.53 18.71 10.68
CA ARG A 119 -3.90 17.85 11.79
C ARG A 119 -2.80 16.90 12.22
N PHE A 120 -2.07 16.33 11.27
CA PHE A 120 -0.98 15.38 11.49
C PHE A 120 0.35 16.02 11.09
N LYS A 121 1.01 16.61 12.06
CA LYS A 121 2.32 17.24 11.85
C LYS A 121 3.48 16.25 11.95
N HIS A 122 3.32 15.24 12.79
CA HIS A 122 4.34 14.22 13.06
C HIS A 122 3.78 12.86 12.70
N ILE A 123 4.44 12.20 11.76
CA ILE A 123 4.08 10.85 11.29
C ILE A 123 5.14 9.89 11.81
N LEU A 124 4.70 8.88 12.56
CA LEU A 124 5.55 7.81 13.06
C LEU A 124 5.04 6.50 12.48
N VAL A 125 5.94 5.74 11.87
CA VAL A 125 5.62 4.46 11.25
C VAL A 125 6.52 3.39 11.84
N ASP A 126 5.89 2.35 12.40
CA ASP A 126 6.58 1.17 12.91
C ASP A 126 6.51 0.04 11.87
N GLU A 127 7.43 -0.93 11.97
CA GLU A 127 7.53 -2.09 11.06
C GLU A 127 7.52 -1.68 9.58
N TYR A 128 8.29 -0.63 9.26
CA TYR A 128 8.23 0.01 7.92
C TYR A 128 8.67 -0.94 6.79
N GLN A 129 9.46 -2.00 7.08
CA GLN A 129 9.84 -3.04 6.12
C GLN A 129 8.64 -3.85 5.61
N ASP A 130 7.51 -3.85 6.32
CA ASP A 130 6.30 -4.57 5.93
C ASP A 130 5.30 -3.70 5.16
N THR A 131 5.73 -2.50 4.79
CA THR A 131 4.92 -1.54 4.03
C THR A 131 4.75 -1.97 2.58
N ASN A 132 3.50 -1.97 2.08
CA ASN A 132 3.22 -2.12 0.66
C ASN A 132 3.17 -0.77 -0.07
N ARG A 133 3.10 -0.81 -1.40
CA ARG A 133 3.13 0.41 -2.22
C ARG A 133 1.98 1.37 -1.91
N THR A 134 0.77 0.89 -1.65
CA THR A 134 -0.38 1.75 -1.33
C THR A 134 -0.23 2.42 0.03
N GLN A 135 0.28 1.70 1.03
CA GLN A 135 0.61 2.28 2.33
C GLN A 135 1.71 3.34 2.22
N TYR A 136 2.76 3.04 1.45
CA TYR A 136 3.81 4.02 1.17
C TYR A 136 3.27 5.31 0.52
N GLU A 137 2.42 5.18 -0.51
CA GLU A 137 1.80 6.33 -1.17
C GLU A 137 0.92 7.13 -0.20
N LEU A 138 0.17 6.46 0.68
CA LEU A 138 -0.61 7.13 1.72
C LEU A 138 0.28 7.93 2.67
N ILE A 139 1.35 7.31 3.17
CA ILE A 139 2.33 7.96 4.06
C ILE A 139 2.94 9.18 3.35
N LYS A 140 3.38 9.01 2.10
CA LYS A 140 3.95 10.08 1.29
C LYS A 140 2.99 11.26 1.12
N LEU A 141 1.72 10.99 0.80
CA LEU A 141 0.70 12.02 0.61
C LEU A 141 0.37 12.77 1.90
N ILE A 142 0.29 12.08 3.02
CA ILE A 142 0.04 12.70 4.34
C ILE A 142 1.26 13.50 4.81
N THR A 143 2.47 13.09 4.44
CA THR A 143 3.71 13.73 4.88
C THR A 143 4.12 14.86 3.95
N ALA A 144 4.33 14.57 2.66
CA ALA A 144 4.91 15.46 1.67
C ALA A 144 3.91 16.03 0.64
N GLY A 145 2.74 15.42 0.50
CA GLY A 145 1.75 15.80 -0.50
C GLY A 145 2.05 15.25 -1.89
N ASN A 146 1.60 15.97 -2.93
CA ASN A 146 1.83 15.60 -4.34
C ASN A 146 3.22 15.99 -4.87
N THR A 147 3.98 16.76 -4.12
CA THR A 147 5.33 17.15 -4.50
C THR A 147 6.33 16.03 -4.21
N GLU A 148 7.42 16.00 -4.96
CA GLU A 148 8.53 15.13 -4.60
C GLU A 148 9.02 15.50 -3.20
N PRO A 149 9.20 14.54 -2.27
CA PRO A 149 9.66 14.84 -0.91
C PRO A 149 10.94 15.67 -0.86
N LYS A 150 11.82 15.49 -1.84
CA LYS A 150 13.09 16.23 -1.98
C LYS A 150 12.91 17.74 -2.26
N LYS A 151 11.76 18.15 -2.78
CA LYS A 151 11.46 19.57 -3.10
C LYS A 151 10.68 20.27 -1.98
N PHE A 152 10.51 19.61 -0.86
CA PHE A 152 9.67 20.10 0.21
C PHE A 152 10.42 21.16 1.06
N PHE A 153 10.40 22.40 0.61
CA PHE A 153 10.95 23.54 1.36
C PHE A 153 10.12 23.94 2.59
N SER A 154 8.98 23.29 2.82
CA SER A 154 8.08 23.68 3.92
C SER A 154 7.72 22.48 4.81
N TRP A 155 8.72 21.79 5.32
CA TRP A 155 8.56 20.90 6.47
C TRP A 155 8.32 21.69 7.77
N GLU A 156 7.93 22.95 7.64
CA GLU A 156 7.62 23.81 8.77
C GLU A 156 6.71 23.07 9.73
N ASP A 157 7.24 22.75 10.90
CA ASP A 157 6.59 22.02 11.96
C ASP A 157 6.07 20.61 11.61
N ARG A 158 6.59 19.94 10.58
CA ARG A 158 6.22 18.55 10.24
C ARG A 158 7.44 17.63 10.24
N SER A 159 7.21 16.37 10.56
CA SER A 159 8.26 15.34 10.51
C SER A 159 7.72 13.97 10.18
N ILE A 160 8.57 13.13 9.63
CA ILE A 160 8.34 11.69 9.53
C ILE A 160 9.46 10.96 10.25
N PHE A 161 9.10 9.92 10.99
CA PHE A 161 10.01 9.00 11.63
C PHE A 161 9.55 7.58 11.34
N VAL A 162 10.44 6.74 10.83
CA VAL A 162 10.15 5.34 10.52
C VAL A 162 11.09 4.42 11.30
N VAL A 163 10.57 3.30 11.74
CA VAL A 163 11.32 2.23 12.39
C VAL A 163 11.09 0.95 11.61
N GLY A 164 12.14 0.21 11.38
CA GLY A 164 12.06 -1.06 10.67
C GLY A 164 13.42 -1.76 10.57
N ASP A 165 13.37 -3.01 10.20
CA ASP A 165 14.52 -3.87 9.99
C ASP A 165 14.32 -4.67 8.69
N ALA A 166 15.14 -4.41 7.67
CA ALA A 166 15.03 -5.08 6.38
C ALA A 166 15.19 -6.61 6.50
N ASP A 167 16.01 -7.08 7.45
CA ASP A 167 16.23 -8.49 7.70
C ASP A 167 14.99 -9.20 8.32
N GLN A 168 14.02 -8.45 8.86
CA GLN A 168 12.78 -8.97 9.43
C GLN A 168 11.59 -8.93 8.46
N SER A 169 11.77 -8.53 7.20
CA SER A 169 10.69 -8.49 6.21
C SER A 169 10.24 -9.89 5.79
N ILE A 170 9.11 -10.34 6.31
CA ILE A 170 8.52 -11.67 6.05
C ILE A 170 7.14 -11.62 5.39
N TYR A 171 6.59 -10.43 5.10
CA TYR A 171 5.24 -10.26 4.58
C TYR A 171 5.18 -9.97 3.07
N SER A 172 6.15 -10.43 2.29
CA SER A 172 6.15 -10.30 0.82
C SER A 172 4.88 -10.87 0.16
N PHE A 173 4.27 -11.93 0.77
CA PHE A 173 2.99 -12.49 0.32
C PHE A 173 1.78 -11.53 0.47
N ARG A 174 1.94 -10.43 1.24
CA ARG A 174 0.99 -9.32 1.36
C ARG A 174 1.39 -8.11 0.52
N ALA A 175 2.22 -8.32 -0.49
CA ALA A 175 2.79 -7.27 -1.33
C ALA A 175 3.65 -6.25 -0.56
N ALA A 176 4.16 -6.61 0.63
CA ALA A 176 5.19 -5.82 1.31
C ALA A 176 6.46 -5.80 0.46
N ASP A 177 7.11 -4.64 0.40
CA ASP A 177 8.32 -4.43 -0.37
C ASP A 177 9.37 -3.73 0.51
N PHE A 178 10.30 -4.50 1.06
CA PHE A 178 11.36 -3.99 1.93
C PHE A 178 12.27 -2.93 1.25
N ARG A 179 12.28 -2.88 -0.10
CA ARG A 179 12.99 -1.84 -0.86
C ARG A 179 12.44 -0.45 -0.57
N ILE A 180 11.20 -0.34 -0.10
CA ILE A 180 10.60 0.91 0.39
C ILE A 180 11.36 1.42 1.62
N LEU A 181 11.77 0.53 2.53
CA LEU A 181 12.60 0.90 3.68
C LEU A 181 13.99 1.35 3.24
N ILE A 182 14.63 0.59 2.33
CA ILE A 182 15.96 0.92 1.81
C ILE A 182 15.92 2.28 1.08
N GLY A 183 14.88 2.53 0.28
CA GLY A 183 14.71 3.78 -0.48
C GLY A 183 14.28 4.98 0.36
N PHE A 184 13.92 4.80 1.63
CA PHE A 184 13.36 5.87 2.46
C PHE A 184 14.25 7.11 2.53
N GLN A 185 15.54 6.93 2.76
CA GLN A 185 16.47 8.05 2.85
C GLN A 185 16.57 8.83 1.53
N GLU A 186 16.50 8.14 0.39
CA GLU A 186 16.53 8.79 -0.92
C GLU A 186 15.24 9.56 -1.18
N ASP A 187 14.11 8.99 -0.80
CA ASP A 187 12.79 9.56 -1.06
C ASP A 187 12.51 10.79 -0.18
N PHE A 188 12.94 10.75 1.09
CA PHE A 188 12.65 11.79 2.08
C PHE A 188 13.89 12.66 2.45
N LYS A 189 14.98 12.53 1.69
CA LYS A 189 16.19 13.30 1.91
C LYS A 189 15.91 14.79 1.67
N THR A 190 15.98 15.58 2.72
CA THR A 190 15.97 17.04 2.58
C THR A 190 17.33 17.50 2.08
N SER A 191 17.36 18.31 1.02
CA SER A 191 18.58 18.89 0.44
C SER A 191 19.23 20.00 1.31
N ILE A 192 18.94 20.02 2.61
CA ILE A 192 19.48 20.98 3.55
C ILE A 192 20.63 20.32 4.30
N ASN A 193 21.84 20.62 3.81
CA ASN A 193 23.16 20.34 4.38
C ASN A 193 23.72 18.92 4.27
N GLU A 194 25.00 18.85 3.95
CA GLU A 194 25.85 17.67 3.78
C GLU A 194 26.02 16.77 5.03
N ASP A 195 25.41 17.12 6.15
CA ASP A 195 25.43 16.35 7.41
C ASP A 195 24.36 15.24 7.49
N THR A 196 24.06 14.60 6.37
CA THR A 196 23.02 13.55 6.27
C THR A 196 23.32 12.24 7.02
N LYS A 197 24.46 12.14 7.70
CA LYS A 197 24.75 11.00 8.61
C LYS A 197 23.93 11.02 9.90
N SER A 198 23.24 12.12 10.23
CA SER A 198 22.51 12.27 11.49
C SER A 198 21.07 11.76 11.49
N SER A 199 20.53 11.35 10.34
CA SER A 199 19.12 10.92 10.24
C SER A 199 18.89 9.42 10.42
N LEU A 200 19.92 8.58 10.36
CA LEU A 200 19.86 7.15 10.59
C LEU A 200 20.39 6.81 11.99
N ILE A 201 19.51 6.21 12.80
CA ILE A 201 19.88 5.74 14.14
C ILE A 201 19.80 4.20 14.11
N LYS A 202 20.93 3.53 14.42
CA LYS A 202 20.95 2.07 14.58
C LYS A 202 20.73 1.72 16.04
N LEU A 203 19.75 0.83 16.27
CA LEU A 203 19.47 0.25 17.60
C LEU A 203 20.18 -1.09 17.69
N GLU A 204 21.33 -1.13 18.34
CA GLU A 204 22.23 -2.32 18.38
C GLU A 204 22.00 -3.19 19.61
N GLU A 205 21.42 -2.64 20.68
CA GLU A 205 21.19 -3.40 21.92
C GLU A 205 19.85 -4.14 21.88
N ASN A 206 19.89 -5.44 22.18
CA ASN A 206 18.71 -6.30 22.26
C ASN A 206 18.33 -6.60 23.71
N TYR A 207 17.12 -6.18 24.08
CA TYR A 207 16.56 -6.38 25.44
C TYR A 207 15.53 -7.51 25.49
N ARG A 208 15.25 -8.17 24.36
CA ARG A 208 14.18 -9.18 24.24
C ARG A 208 14.67 -10.61 24.38
N SER A 209 15.82 -10.94 23.78
CA SER A 209 16.29 -12.31 23.62
C SER A 209 17.65 -12.53 24.28
N SER A 210 17.92 -13.76 24.74
CA SER A 210 19.23 -14.16 25.22
C SER A 210 20.26 -14.24 24.10
N SER A 211 21.56 -14.15 24.45
CA SER A 211 22.67 -14.18 23.48
C SER A 211 22.62 -15.42 22.57
N ASN A 212 22.34 -16.61 23.11
CA ASN A 212 22.31 -17.86 22.32
C ASN A 212 21.27 -17.81 21.20
N ILE A 213 20.09 -17.16 21.43
CA ILE A 213 19.05 -16.98 20.42
C ILE A 213 19.53 -15.97 19.36
N LEU A 214 20.16 -14.89 19.81
CA LEU A 214 20.68 -13.86 18.91
C LEU A 214 21.82 -14.41 18.03
N ASP A 215 22.73 -15.19 18.60
CA ASP A 215 23.84 -15.80 17.87
C ASP A 215 23.33 -16.73 16.76
N ALA A 216 22.31 -17.56 17.07
CA ALA A 216 21.69 -18.44 16.10
C ALA A 216 20.97 -17.65 14.98
N ALA A 217 20.23 -16.60 15.34
CA ALA A 217 19.53 -15.75 14.37
C ALA A 217 20.53 -14.99 13.48
N ASN A 218 21.58 -14.42 14.06
CA ASN A 218 22.61 -13.71 13.33
C ASN A 218 23.33 -14.62 12.33
N SER A 219 23.69 -15.86 12.76
CA SER A 219 24.32 -16.83 11.84
C SER A 219 23.43 -17.19 10.65
N LEU A 220 22.10 -17.22 10.84
CA LEU A 220 21.16 -17.44 9.74
C LEU A 220 21.12 -16.24 8.80
N ILE A 221 20.99 -15.03 9.36
CA ILE A 221 20.78 -13.82 8.58
C ILE A 221 22.05 -13.31 7.88
N GLU A 222 23.24 -13.76 8.29
CA GLU A 222 24.51 -13.48 7.60
C GLU A 222 24.49 -13.93 6.12
N ASN A 223 23.63 -14.88 5.77
CA ASN A 223 23.44 -15.32 4.37
C ASN A 223 22.61 -14.34 3.53
N ASN A 224 21.99 -13.34 4.14
CA ASN A 224 21.24 -12.32 3.43
C ASN A 224 22.18 -11.30 2.77
N SER A 225 22.11 -11.17 1.44
CA SER A 225 22.97 -10.27 0.67
C SER A 225 22.42 -8.84 0.55
N GLU A 226 21.13 -8.62 0.85
CA GLU A 226 20.45 -7.31 0.73
C GLU A 226 20.26 -6.69 2.12
N ARG A 227 21.33 -6.10 2.66
CA ARG A 227 21.32 -5.46 4.00
C ARG A 227 21.53 -3.94 3.91
N ILE A 228 21.03 -3.21 4.94
CA ILE A 228 21.24 -1.75 5.12
C ILE A 228 22.52 -1.50 5.91
#